data_1c129cdfbf2347d2a5e30377b4e8a448
#
_entry.id   1c129cdfbf2347d2a5e30377b4e8a448
#
_cell.length_a   1.000
_cell.length_b   1.000
_cell.length_c   1.000
_cell.angle_alpha   90.00
_cell.angle_beta   90.00
_cell.angle_gamma   90.00
#
_symmetry.space_group_name_H-M   'P 1'
#
loop_
_entity.id
_entity.type
_entity.pdbx_description
1 polymer ?
#
loop_
_entity_poly.entity_id
_entity_poly.type
_entity_poly.pdbx_seq_one_letter_code
_entity_poly.pdbx_strand_id
1 'polypeptide(L)'
;MPVSLVVAPDPQDTSDHELARALMAGKAWALTETWHRFAPGVITFARRALGSESEAEDIAQEVFQRLFAKAKILREPERLRSFVFSFAVRVIKTELRRKRTRAWLSFHRPETLVDLGGELMDMESRDLLRKFYSLLDRLAPRHRLVFALRHLESMTVEEVAIHMDLSISTVKRAQERATSKLSVWIEADPGLAEFLAKAGSLR
;
A
#
# COMPACT_ATOMS: atom_id res chain seq x y z
N MET A 1 17.05 -29.32 -32.49
CA MET A 1 15.84 -28.54 -32.19
C MET A 1 16.28 -27.10 -32.08
N PRO A 2 15.86 -26.17 -32.95
CA PRO A 2 16.21 -24.77 -32.79
C PRO A 2 15.46 -24.21 -31.56
N VAL A 3 16.22 -23.66 -30.64
CA VAL A 3 15.66 -22.86 -29.53
C VAL A 3 15.11 -21.58 -30.16
N SER A 4 13.79 -21.53 -30.32
CA SER A 4 13.12 -20.33 -30.78
C SER A 4 13.28 -19.28 -29.66
N LEU A 5 14.15 -18.31 -29.88
CA LEU A 5 14.21 -17.11 -29.06
C LEU A 5 12.85 -16.40 -29.21
N VAL A 6 11.95 -16.65 -28.27
CA VAL A 6 10.74 -15.84 -28.13
C VAL A 6 11.23 -14.47 -27.68
N VAL A 7 11.35 -13.55 -28.64
CA VAL A 7 11.61 -12.14 -28.35
C VAL A 7 10.49 -11.68 -27.44
N ALA A 8 10.83 -11.24 -26.23
CA ALA A 8 9.86 -10.63 -25.32
C ALA A 8 9.26 -9.42 -26.06
N PRO A 9 7.94 -9.22 -26.03
CA PRO A 9 7.34 -8.00 -26.57
C PRO A 9 7.93 -6.78 -25.88
N ASP A 10 7.97 -5.65 -26.59
CA ASP A 10 8.45 -4.40 -26.00
C ASP A 10 7.60 -4.10 -24.74
N PRO A 11 8.21 -3.90 -23.57
CA PRO A 11 7.48 -3.64 -22.33
C PRO A 11 6.52 -2.46 -22.41
N GLN A 12 6.79 -1.48 -23.29
CA GLN A 12 5.98 -0.28 -23.44
C GLN A 12 4.69 -0.51 -24.26
N ASP A 13 4.62 -1.57 -25.07
CA ASP A 13 3.49 -1.86 -25.96
C ASP A 13 2.54 -2.95 -25.40
N THR A 14 2.91 -3.64 -24.32
CA THR A 14 2.13 -4.76 -23.79
C THR A 14 0.96 -4.25 -22.93
N SER A 15 -0.27 -4.58 -23.32
CA SER A 15 -1.47 -4.27 -22.53
C SER A 15 -1.50 -5.08 -21.20
N ASP A 16 -2.20 -4.57 -20.19
CA ASP A 16 -2.41 -5.30 -18.93
C ASP A 16 -3.09 -6.65 -19.16
N HIS A 17 -3.94 -6.76 -20.17
CA HIS A 17 -4.62 -7.99 -20.54
C HIS A 17 -3.65 -9.04 -21.11
N GLU A 18 -2.73 -8.64 -22.00
CA GLU A 18 -1.70 -9.53 -22.56
C GLU A 18 -0.70 -9.95 -21.49
N LEU A 19 -0.27 -9.00 -20.65
CA LEU A 19 0.60 -9.27 -19.52
C LEU A 19 -0.02 -10.27 -18.56
N ALA A 20 -1.29 -10.12 -18.22
CA ALA A 20 -2.03 -11.05 -17.38
C ALA A 20 -2.07 -12.47 -17.97
N ARG A 21 -2.37 -12.62 -19.27
CA ARG A 21 -2.37 -13.91 -19.95
C ARG A 21 -1.00 -14.57 -19.95
N ALA A 22 0.05 -13.79 -20.21
CA ALA A 22 1.43 -14.28 -20.18
C ALA A 22 1.85 -14.70 -18.76
N LEU A 23 1.44 -13.94 -17.75
CA LEU A 23 1.67 -14.25 -16.33
C LEU A 23 0.97 -15.57 -15.94
N MET A 24 -0.30 -15.74 -16.32
CA MET A 24 -1.07 -16.98 -16.09
C MET A 24 -0.42 -18.19 -16.78
N ALA A 25 0.16 -17.98 -17.97
CA ALA A 25 0.88 -19.00 -18.73
C ALA A 25 2.30 -19.28 -18.19
N GLY A 26 2.76 -18.55 -17.16
CA GLY A 26 4.08 -18.74 -16.54
C GLY A 26 5.24 -18.28 -17.41
N LYS A 27 5.03 -17.31 -18.30
CA LYS A 27 6.09 -16.75 -19.14
C LYS A 27 7.07 -15.95 -18.28
N ALA A 28 8.37 -16.24 -18.38
CA ALA A 28 9.40 -15.60 -17.56
C ALA A 28 9.41 -14.06 -17.71
N TRP A 29 9.28 -13.55 -18.93
CA TRP A 29 9.25 -12.12 -19.20
C TRP A 29 8.08 -11.41 -18.49
N ALA A 30 6.92 -12.10 -18.33
CA ALA A 30 5.76 -11.52 -17.69
C ALA A 30 5.96 -11.30 -16.19
N LEU A 31 6.81 -12.07 -15.53
CA LEU A 31 7.18 -11.83 -14.11
C LEU A 31 7.95 -10.51 -13.99
N THR A 32 8.95 -10.33 -14.85
CA THR A 32 9.78 -9.11 -14.87
C THR A 32 8.93 -7.88 -15.20
N GLU A 33 8.09 -7.97 -16.24
CA GLU A 33 7.23 -6.85 -16.63
C GLU A 33 6.18 -6.53 -15.55
N THR A 34 5.60 -7.53 -14.91
CA THR A 34 4.66 -7.30 -13.79
C THR A 34 5.35 -6.58 -12.63
N TRP A 35 6.59 -6.95 -12.32
CA TRP A 35 7.39 -6.23 -11.32
C TRP A 35 7.61 -4.77 -11.74
N HIS A 36 8.16 -4.52 -12.92
CA HIS A 36 8.47 -3.17 -13.39
C HIS A 36 7.23 -2.26 -13.39
N ARG A 37 6.10 -2.77 -13.82
CA ARG A 37 4.86 -1.99 -13.96
C ARG A 37 4.17 -1.69 -12.62
N PHE A 38 4.18 -2.65 -11.69
CA PHE A 38 3.37 -2.53 -10.47
C PHE A 38 4.18 -2.32 -9.19
N ALA A 39 5.49 -2.66 -9.15
CA ALA A 39 6.28 -2.50 -7.93
C ALA A 39 6.36 -1.05 -7.44
N PRO A 40 6.53 -0.01 -8.28
CA PRO A 40 6.54 1.35 -7.81
C PRO A 40 5.27 1.75 -7.07
N GLY A 41 4.10 1.34 -7.59
CA GLY A 41 2.81 1.58 -6.94
C GLY A 41 2.65 0.82 -5.62
N VAL A 42 3.09 -0.44 -5.57
CA VAL A 42 3.06 -1.27 -4.36
C VAL A 42 3.99 -0.72 -3.28
N ILE A 43 5.22 -0.30 -3.64
CA ILE A 43 6.18 0.32 -2.72
C ILE A 43 5.60 1.63 -2.15
N THR A 44 5.07 2.49 -3.01
CA THR A 44 4.44 3.74 -2.60
C THR A 44 3.28 3.50 -1.63
N PHE A 45 2.41 2.53 -1.93
CA PHE A 45 1.31 2.16 -1.04
C PHE A 45 1.81 1.58 0.29
N ALA A 46 2.81 0.67 0.26
CA ALA A 46 3.38 0.09 1.47
C ALA A 46 4.02 1.18 2.35
N ARG A 47 4.82 2.07 1.76
CA ARG A 47 5.42 3.22 2.43
C ARG A 47 4.38 4.09 3.13
N ARG A 48 3.32 4.49 2.42
CA ARG A 48 2.22 5.30 2.97
C ARG A 48 1.44 4.56 4.06
N ALA A 49 1.21 3.26 3.90
CA ALA A 49 0.47 2.48 4.88
C ALA A 49 1.27 2.17 6.16
N LEU A 50 2.59 1.94 6.04
CA LEU A 50 3.47 1.52 7.15
C LEU A 50 4.24 2.68 7.77
N GLY A 51 4.45 3.78 7.02
CA GLY A 51 5.26 4.90 7.47
C GLY A 51 6.76 4.60 7.51
N SER A 52 7.25 3.66 6.69
CA SER A 52 8.65 3.22 6.69
C SER A 52 9.10 2.93 5.25
N GLU A 53 10.21 3.53 4.83
CA GLU A 53 10.81 3.32 3.51
C GLU A 53 11.44 1.94 3.40
N SER A 54 12.30 1.58 4.37
CA SER A 54 13.02 0.30 4.35
C SER A 54 12.09 -0.91 4.37
N GLU A 55 10.98 -0.83 5.10
CA GLU A 55 10.00 -1.92 5.12
C GLU A 55 9.17 -1.99 3.84
N ALA A 56 9.02 -0.90 3.10
CA ALA A 56 8.19 -0.86 1.90
C ALA A 56 8.76 -1.74 0.77
N GLU A 57 10.08 -1.78 0.62
CA GLU A 57 10.76 -2.64 -0.35
C GLU A 57 10.63 -4.12 0.01
N ASP A 58 10.83 -4.47 1.27
CA ASP A 58 10.65 -5.84 1.76
C ASP A 58 9.21 -6.32 1.55
N ILE A 59 8.25 -5.45 1.83
CA ILE A 59 6.82 -5.73 1.57
C ILE A 59 6.56 -5.95 0.08
N ALA A 60 7.14 -5.12 -0.79
CA ALA A 60 6.96 -5.30 -2.23
C ALA A 60 7.54 -6.66 -2.68
N GLN A 61 8.72 -7.03 -2.24
CA GLN A 61 9.30 -8.34 -2.53
C GLN A 61 8.37 -9.48 -2.08
N GLU A 62 7.86 -9.43 -0.85
CA GLU A 62 6.93 -10.44 -0.32
C GLU A 62 5.62 -10.49 -1.13
N VAL A 63 5.09 -9.34 -1.54
CA VAL A 63 3.89 -9.23 -2.36
C VAL A 63 4.08 -9.97 -3.69
N PHE A 64 5.16 -9.66 -4.41
CA PHE A 64 5.40 -10.25 -5.73
C PHE A 64 5.78 -11.73 -5.63
N GLN A 65 6.53 -12.14 -4.62
CA GLN A 65 6.81 -13.55 -4.37
C GLN A 65 5.51 -14.36 -4.20
N ARG A 66 4.58 -13.87 -3.39
CA ARG A 66 3.28 -14.52 -3.16
C ARG A 66 2.38 -14.47 -4.40
N LEU A 67 2.40 -13.36 -5.12
CA LEU A 67 1.64 -13.16 -6.34
C LEU A 67 2.09 -14.15 -7.42
N PHE A 68 3.39 -14.25 -7.67
CA PHE A 68 3.95 -15.13 -8.70
C PHE A 68 3.68 -16.61 -8.39
N ALA A 69 3.77 -17.02 -7.12
CA ALA A 69 3.40 -18.36 -6.69
C ALA A 69 1.92 -18.69 -6.97
N LYS A 70 1.06 -17.67 -7.09
CA LYS A 70 -0.38 -17.80 -7.29
C LYS A 70 -0.90 -17.18 -8.59
N ALA A 71 -0.02 -16.85 -9.53
CA ALA A 71 -0.41 -16.19 -10.78
C ALA A 71 -1.49 -16.97 -11.56
N LYS A 72 -1.47 -18.29 -11.51
CA LYS A 72 -2.45 -19.16 -12.18
C LYS A 72 -3.89 -19.05 -11.65
N ILE A 73 -4.10 -18.46 -10.47
CA ILE A 73 -5.46 -18.27 -9.92
C ILE A 73 -6.14 -16.98 -10.41
N LEU A 74 -5.41 -16.13 -11.13
CA LEU A 74 -6.02 -15.01 -11.83
C LEU A 74 -6.97 -15.55 -12.89
N ARG A 75 -8.25 -15.22 -12.82
CA ARG A 75 -9.28 -15.73 -13.75
C ARG A 75 -9.60 -14.74 -14.86
N GLU A 76 -9.54 -13.47 -14.54
CA GLU A 76 -9.94 -12.36 -15.41
C GLU A 76 -8.72 -11.46 -15.66
N PRO A 77 -8.14 -11.51 -16.89
CA PRO A 77 -6.96 -10.72 -17.23
C PRO A 77 -7.13 -9.22 -16.99
N GLU A 78 -8.35 -8.70 -17.16
CA GLU A 78 -8.71 -7.29 -16.95
C GLU A 78 -8.53 -6.84 -15.50
N ARG A 79 -8.47 -7.79 -14.57
CA ARG A 79 -8.31 -7.52 -13.14
C ARG A 79 -6.88 -7.65 -12.63
N LEU A 80 -5.88 -7.62 -13.52
CA LEU A 80 -4.47 -7.78 -13.13
C LEU A 80 -4.08 -6.77 -12.03
N ARG A 81 -4.38 -5.49 -12.23
CA ARG A 81 -4.09 -4.44 -11.24
C ARG A 81 -4.75 -4.74 -9.88
N SER A 82 -6.04 -5.05 -9.90
CA SER A 82 -6.80 -5.40 -8.69
C SER A 82 -6.24 -6.64 -8.00
N PHE A 83 -5.81 -7.63 -8.78
CA PHE A 83 -5.16 -8.84 -8.30
C PHE A 83 -3.86 -8.51 -7.56
N VAL A 84 -2.96 -7.69 -8.15
CA VAL A 84 -1.71 -7.25 -7.52
C VAL A 84 -1.99 -6.54 -6.19
N PHE A 85 -2.87 -5.53 -6.20
CA PHE A 85 -3.19 -4.76 -4.99
C PHE A 85 -3.86 -5.61 -3.90
N SER A 86 -4.61 -6.66 -4.24
CA SER A 86 -5.17 -7.58 -3.26
C SER A 86 -4.10 -8.33 -2.46
N PHE A 87 -2.96 -8.67 -3.10
CA PHE A 87 -1.80 -9.23 -2.41
C PHE A 87 -1.12 -8.18 -1.53
N ALA A 88 -0.92 -6.96 -2.04
CA ALA A 88 -0.34 -5.86 -1.28
C ALA A 88 -1.13 -5.59 0.01
N VAL A 89 -2.45 -5.47 -0.08
CA VAL A 89 -3.35 -5.28 1.07
C VAL A 89 -3.20 -6.40 2.10
N ARG A 90 -3.13 -7.66 1.66
CA ARG A 90 -3.00 -8.82 2.57
C ARG A 90 -1.66 -8.84 3.29
N VAL A 91 -0.57 -8.56 2.60
CA VAL A 91 0.78 -8.52 3.19
C VAL A 91 0.89 -7.37 4.18
N ILE A 92 0.52 -6.15 3.78
CA ILE A 92 0.55 -4.95 4.64
C ILE A 92 -0.34 -5.16 5.88
N LYS A 93 -1.55 -5.71 5.72
CA LYS A 93 -2.43 -6.03 6.85
C LYS A 93 -1.78 -6.97 7.85
N THR A 94 -1.03 -7.95 7.36
CA THR A 94 -0.30 -8.89 8.21
C THR A 94 0.81 -8.18 8.95
N GLU A 95 1.60 -7.33 8.28
CA GLU A 95 2.69 -6.60 8.90
C GLU A 95 2.20 -5.57 9.92
N LEU A 96 1.13 -4.83 9.64
CA LEU A 96 0.50 -3.94 10.63
C LEU A 96 0.05 -4.68 11.90
N ARG A 97 -0.41 -5.93 11.76
CA ARG A 97 -0.75 -6.76 12.93
C ARG A 97 0.49 -7.18 13.70
N ARG A 98 1.56 -7.60 13.00
CA ARG A 98 2.85 -7.97 13.61
C ARG A 98 3.47 -6.78 14.36
N LYS A 99 3.48 -5.59 13.74
CA LYS A 99 3.96 -4.35 14.40
C LYS A 99 3.20 -4.08 15.69
N ARG A 100 1.88 -4.17 15.66
CA ARG A 100 1.05 -3.95 16.85
C ARG A 100 1.36 -4.96 17.96
N THR A 101 1.55 -6.24 17.62
CA THR A 101 1.89 -7.28 18.60
C THR A 101 3.27 -7.03 19.17
N ARG A 102 4.27 -6.69 18.35
CA ARG A 102 5.63 -6.34 18.81
C ARG A 102 5.60 -5.12 19.74
N ALA A 103 4.91 -4.06 19.37
CA ALA A 103 4.77 -2.86 20.22
C ALA A 103 4.10 -3.14 21.55
N TRP A 104 3.16 -4.09 21.61
CA TRP A 104 2.52 -4.52 22.86
C TRP A 104 3.47 -5.35 23.76
N LEU A 105 4.32 -6.20 23.16
CA LEU A 105 5.25 -7.06 23.88
C LEU A 105 6.50 -6.32 24.37
N SER A 106 6.97 -5.30 23.66
CA SER A 106 8.26 -4.66 23.91
C SER A 106 8.21 -3.45 24.83
N PHE A 107 7.03 -2.97 25.26
CA PHE A 107 6.87 -1.70 26.00
C PHE A 107 7.61 -0.49 25.36
N HIS A 108 8.31 -0.70 24.27
CA HIS A 108 9.02 0.32 23.51
C HIS A 108 8.22 0.60 22.26
N ARG A 109 7.84 1.87 22.05
CA ARG A 109 7.41 2.33 20.74
C ARG A 109 8.60 2.18 19.80
N PRO A 110 8.48 1.45 18.68
CA PRO A 110 9.49 1.56 17.65
C PRO A 110 9.50 3.03 17.22
N GLU A 111 10.63 3.69 17.32
CA GLU A 111 10.86 4.94 16.61
C GLU A 111 10.85 4.59 15.13
N THR A 112 9.67 4.61 14.55
CA THR A 112 9.52 4.46 13.11
C THR A 112 10.00 5.79 12.53
N LEU A 113 11.28 5.82 12.17
CA LEU A 113 11.85 6.94 11.42
C LEU A 113 11.17 6.96 10.05
N VAL A 114 10.17 7.81 9.93
CA VAL A 114 9.48 8.02 8.67
C VAL A 114 10.35 8.92 7.82
N ASP A 115 11.14 8.33 6.95
CA ASP A 115 11.81 9.04 5.87
C ASP A 115 10.87 9.09 4.65
N LEU A 116 9.73 9.76 4.81
CA LEU A 116 8.73 9.96 3.75
C LEU A 116 8.88 11.33 3.06
N GLY A 117 9.77 12.17 3.56
CA GLY A 117 10.09 13.43 2.94
C GLY A 117 11.18 13.22 1.92
N GLY A 118 10.90 13.40 0.63
CA GLY A 118 11.96 13.57 -0.37
C GLY A 118 12.93 14.68 0.07
N GLU A 119 14.10 14.74 -0.54
CA GLU A 119 15.19 15.70 -0.21
C GLU A 119 14.77 17.18 -0.12
N LEU A 120 13.57 17.53 -0.58
CA LEU A 120 13.02 18.89 -0.62
C LEU A 120 12.14 19.28 0.58
N MET A 121 11.86 18.37 1.52
CA MET A 121 11.08 18.72 2.73
C MET A 121 11.99 19.30 3.81
N ASP A 122 11.57 20.43 4.41
CA ASP A 122 12.24 20.99 5.59
C ASP A 122 12.08 20.10 6.84
N MET A 123 12.89 20.37 7.86
CA MET A 123 12.93 19.57 9.08
C MET A 123 11.59 19.62 9.85
N GLU A 124 10.93 20.78 9.86
CA GLU A 124 9.66 20.97 10.56
C GLU A 124 8.55 20.14 9.91
N SER A 125 8.45 20.18 8.59
CA SER A 125 7.49 19.36 7.83
C SER A 125 7.71 17.86 8.02
N ARG A 126 8.99 17.43 8.10
CA ARG A 126 9.33 16.02 8.40
C ARG A 126 8.85 15.62 9.80
N ASP A 127 9.03 16.48 10.80
CA ASP A 127 8.60 16.19 12.16
C ASP A 127 7.07 16.14 12.28
N LEU A 128 6.35 17.03 11.59
CA LEU A 128 4.89 17.01 11.52
C LEU A 128 4.38 15.74 10.82
N LEU A 129 5.07 15.31 9.75
CA LEU A 129 4.75 14.06 9.08
C LEU A 129 4.99 12.83 9.99
N ARG A 130 6.09 12.80 10.75
CA ARG A 130 6.34 11.76 11.77
C ARG A 130 5.24 11.72 12.83
N LYS A 131 4.82 12.89 13.33
CA LYS A 131 3.69 12.97 14.25
C LYS A 131 2.41 12.38 13.64
N PHE A 132 2.08 12.74 12.41
CA PHE A 132 0.92 12.17 11.72
C PHE A 132 0.96 10.64 11.64
N TYR A 133 2.11 10.07 11.25
CA TYR A 133 2.26 8.62 11.21
C TYR A 133 2.19 7.97 12.58
N SER A 134 2.67 8.64 13.63
CA SER A 134 2.51 8.16 15.00
C SER A 134 1.04 8.09 15.43
N LEU A 135 0.18 8.98 14.92
CA LEU A 135 -1.26 8.89 15.13
C LEU A 135 -1.88 7.72 14.34
N LEU A 136 -1.42 7.46 13.12
CA LEU A 136 -1.85 6.29 12.35
C LEU A 136 -1.49 4.98 13.06
N ASP A 137 -0.34 4.92 13.75
CA ASP A 137 0.08 3.74 14.53
C ASP A 137 -0.85 3.44 15.72
N ARG A 138 -1.56 4.46 16.24
CA ARG A 138 -2.56 4.28 17.30
C ARG A 138 -3.86 3.67 16.81
N LEU A 139 -4.11 3.68 15.51
CA LEU A 139 -5.30 3.05 14.93
C LEU A 139 -5.18 1.53 14.97
N ALA A 140 -6.34 0.85 15.05
CA ALA A 140 -6.36 -0.59 14.79
C ALA A 140 -5.93 -0.86 13.33
N PRO A 141 -5.19 -1.97 13.04
CA PRO A 141 -4.67 -2.27 11.70
C PRO A 141 -5.70 -2.17 10.57
N ARG A 142 -6.94 -2.62 10.83
CA ARG A 142 -8.04 -2.50 9.87
C ARG A 142 -8.40 -1.05 9.58
N HIS A 143 -8.52 -0.22 10.61
CA HIS A 143 -8.90 1.19 10.48
C HIS A 143 -7.80 1.99 9.76
N ARG A 144 -6.53 1.76 10.13
CA ARG A 144 -5.37 2.34 9.45
C ARG A 144 -5.35 2.00 7.96
N LEU A 145 -5.54 0.73 7.63
CA LEU A 145 -5.49 0.29 6.24
C LEU A 145 -6.65 0.83 5.41
N VAL A 146 -7.87 0.85 5.96
CA VAL A 146 -9.02 1.50 5.31
C VAL A 146 -8.73 2.98 5.09
N PHE A 147 -8.18 3.68 6.08
CA PHE A 147 -7.80 5.08 5.94
C PHE A 147 -6.76 5.30 4.83
N ALA A 148 -5.70 4.49 4.82
CA ALA A 148 -4.65 4.58 3.79
C ALA A 148 -5.22 4.36 2.38
N LEU A 149 -6.01 3.32 2.17
CA LEU A 149 -6.62 3.02 0.87
C LEU A 149 -7.59 4.11 0.40
N ARG A 150 -8.39 4.67 1.32
CA ARG A 150 -9.38 5.70 0.99
C ARG A 150 -8.76 7.08 0.75
N HIS A 151 -7.84 7.51 1.62
CA HIS A 151 -7.35 8.89 1.65
C HIS A 151 -5.95 9.06 1.04
N LEU A 152 -5.10 8.03 1.06
CA LEU A 152 -3.76 8.11 0.48
C LEU A 152 -3.69 7.51 -0.93
N GLU A 153 -4.52 6.49 -1.21
CA GLU A 153 -4.58 5.83 -2.53
C GLU A 153 -5.84 6.21 -3.33
N SER A 154 -6.71 7.05 -2.77
CA SER A 154 -7.93 7.57 -3.42
C SER A 154 -8.89 6.48 -3.95
N MET A 155 -8.85 5.27 -3.36
CA MET A 155 -9.74 4.18 -3.75
C MET A 155 -11.17 4.45 -3.31
N THR A 156 -12.16 3.98 -4.08
CA THR A 156 -13.57 4.02 -3.70
C THR A 156 -13.87 3.06 -2.55
N VAL A 157 -15.01 3.21 -1.89
CA VAL A 157 -15.43 2.30 -0.81
C VAL A 157 -15.59 0.88 -1.34
N GLU A 158 -16.09 0.75 -2.57
CA GLU A 158 -16.31 -0.51 -3.27
C GLU A 158 -14.98 -1.23 -3.56
N GLU A 159 -13.98 -0.49 -4.08
CA GLU A 159 -12.64 -1.03 -4.32
C GLU A 159 -11.99 -1.50 -3.01
N VAL A 160 -12.05 -0.69 -1.95
CA VAL A 160 -11.53 -1.08 -0.63
C VAL A 160 -12.25 -2.34 -0.11
N ALA A 161 -13.55 -2.45 -0.28
CA ALA A 161 -14.33 -3.61 0.11
C ALA A 161 -13.84 -4.89 -0.59
N ILE A 162 -13.62 -4.80 -1.91
CA ILE A 162 -13.07 -5.89 -2.71
C ILE A 162 -11.66 -6.27 -2.25
N HIS A 163 -10.75 -5.30 -2.14
CA HIS A 163 -9.35 -5.57 -1.80
C HIS A 163 -9.16 -6.12 -0.37
N MET A 164 -10.00 -5.69 0.56
CA MET A 164 -9.91 -6.11 1.95
C MET A 164 -10.76 -7.33 2.28
N ASP A 165 -11.57 -7.80 1.34
CA ASP A 165 -12.57 -8.86 1.54
C ASP A 165 -13.52 -8.50 2.70
N LEU A 166 -14.16 -7.34 2.59
CA LEU A 166 -15.08 -6.77 3.56
C LEU A 166 -16.39 -6.32 2.89
N SER A 167 -17.46 -6.23 3.65
CA SER A 167 -18.67 -5.56 3.18
C SER A 167 -18.49 -4.04 3.13
N ILE A 168 -19.19 -3.38 2.19
CA ILE A 168 -19.21 -1.91 2.05
C ILE A 168 -19.55 -1.24 3.39
N SER A 169 -20.55 -1.75 4.13
CA SER A 169 -20.93 -1.23 5.44
C SER A 169 -19.81 -1.35 6.48
N THR A 170 -19.00 -2.41 6.41
CA THR A 170 -17.84 -2.58 7.29
C THR A 170 -16.74 -1.58 6.94
N VAL A 171 -16.50 -1.32 5.66
CA VAL A 171 -15.52 -0.30 5.22
C VAL A 171 -15.96 1.08 5.67
N LYS A 172 -17.22 1.47 5.44
CA LYS A 172 -17.77 2.77 5.89
C LYS A 172 -17.58 2.99 7.39
N ARG A 173 -17.99 2.01 8.21
CA ARG A 173 -17.82 2.08 9.67
C ARG A 173 -16.34 2.15 10.09
N ALA A 174 -15.46 1.43 9.40
CA ALA A 174 -14.02 1.48 9.70
C ALA A 174 -13.42 2.84 9.32
N GLN A 175 -13.84 3.42 8.19
CA GLN A 175 -13.45 4.76 7.75
C GLN A 175 -13.91 5.82 8.76
N GLU A 176 -15.19 5.83 9.14
CA GLU A 176 -15.74 6.76 10.13
C GLU A 176 -14.98 6.71 11.45
N ARG A 177 -14.71 5.51 11.97
CA ARG A 177 -13.94 5.34 13.21
C ARG A 177 -12.49 5.80 13.09
N ALA A 178 -11.85 5.58 11.92
CA ALA A 178 -10.50 6.06 11.68
C ALA A 178 -10.47 7.59 11.64
N THR A 179 -11.33 8.20 10.83
CA THR A 179 -11.41 9.65 10.65
C THR A 179 -11.76 10.35 11.96
N SER A 180 -12.80 9.91 12.68
CA SER A 180 -13.20 10.50 13.96
C SER A 180 -12.08 10.49 15.01
N LYS A 181 -11.32 9.38 15.11
CA LYS A 181 -10.19 9.34 16.04
C LYS A 181 -9.05 10.25 15.62
N LEU A 182 -8.74 10.26 14.32
CA LEU A 182 -7.67 11.11 13.79
C LEU A 182 -8.01 12.57 13.94
N SER A 183 -9.25 13.00 13.65
CA SER A 183 -9.68 14.40 13.84
C SER A 183 -9.44 14.87 15.26
N VAL A 184 -9.89 14.12 16.27
CA VAL A 184 -9.69 14.46 17.67
C VAL A 184 -8.21 14.59 18.04
N TRP A 185 -7.36 13.70 17.53
CA TRP A 185 -5.93 13.74 17.84
C TRP A 185 -5.18 14.84 17.09
N ILE A 186 -5.59 15.15 15.85
CA ILE A 186 -5.01 16.22 15.03
C ILE A 186 -5.40 17.59 15.62
N GLU A 187 -6.65 17.77 16.01
CA GLU A 187 -7.14 19.02 16.65
C GLU A 187 -6.41 19.34 17.95
N ALA A 188 -5.89 18.32 18.65
CA ALA A 188 -5.09 18.50 19.85
C ALA A 188 -3.66 19.01 19.59
N ASP A 189 -3.19 19.04 18.31
CA ASP A 189 -1.88 19.57 17.90
C ASP A 189 -2.09 20.62 16.78
N PRO A 190 -2.17 21.93 17.13
CA PRO A 190 -2.44 22.99 16.16
C PRO A 190 -1.45 23.05 15.00
N GLY A 191 -0.15 22.77 15.23
CA GLY A 191 0.87 22.75 14.18
C GLY A 191 0.61 21.64 13.17
N LEU A 192 0.22 20.46 13.65
CA LEU A 192 -0.15 19.34 12.77
C LEU A 192 -1.44 19.62 12.00
N ALA A 193 -2.44 20.26 12.66
CA ALA A 193 -3.69 20.62 12.01
C ALA A 193 -3.45 21.61 10.85
N GLU A 194 -2.65 22.65 11.07
CA GLU A 194 -2.28 23.63 10.04
C GLU A 194 -1.49 23.00 8.89
N PHE A 195 -0.52 22.14 9.19
CA PHE A 195 0.27 21.42 8.19
C PHE A 195 -0.61 20.58 7.28
N LEU A 196 -1.52 19.80 7.85
CA LEU A 196 -2.41 18.93 7.08
C LEU A 196 -3.45 19.72 6.28
N ALA A 197 -3.93 20.85 6.78
CA ALA A 197 -4.81 21.75 6.04
C ALA A 197 -4.12 22.31 4.80
N LYS A 198 -2.87 22.76 4.92
CA LYS A 198 -2.05 23.22 3.79
C LYS A 198 -1.79 22.09 2.78
N ALA A 199 -1.43 20.90 3.24
CA ALA A 199 -1.20 19.75 2.37
C ALA A 199 -2.47 19.28 1.64
N GLY A 200 -3.64 19.38 2.27
CA GLY A 200 -4.95 19.08 1.66
C GLY A 200 -5.40 20.11 0.64
N SER A 201 -4.97 21.37 0.78
CA SER A 201 -5.30 22.46 -0.15
C SER A 201 -4.47 22.44 -1.44
N LEU A 202 -3.41 21.62 -1.51
CA LEU A 202 -2.54 21.46 -2.68
C LEU A 202 -2.95 20.29 -3.61
N ARG A 203 -4.08 19.62 -3.31
CA ARG A 203 -4.71 18.59 -4.15
C ARG A 203 -5.99 19.11 -4.79
#